data_220e1447cc2e899fb891b21d01fc5c05
#
_entry.id   220e1447cc2e899fb891b21d01fc5c05
#
_cell.length_a   1.000
_cell.length_b   1.000
_cell.length_c   1.000
_cell.angle_alpha   90.00
_cell.angle_beta   90.00
_cell.angle_gamma   90.00
#
_symmetry.space_group_name_H-M   'P 1'
#
loop_
_entity.id
_entity.type
_entity.pdbx_description
1 polymer ?
#
loop_
_entity_poly.entity_id
_entity_poly.type
_entity_poly.pdbx_seq_one_letter_code
_entity_poly.pdbx_strand_id
1 'polypeptide(L)'
;QSIKVLEKKLGITLFIRSTKRVQLTPEGETLLRHVEPAINLIARGEAQIMEAGTLGGGQLRIGASDTICRYFLVPYLNRFHRSFPNVHIKVTNQTSTQCVDLLESGQVDFIVTNYPNSHLSSRLHTIPIHSFHDIFIANGEYYPELENRPVHLKELLQYPILMLDRKSTTSEFLHSQFQRFQLDLVPEIELGSNDLLIDLALSLIHISEPTRH
;
A
#
# COMPACT_ATOMS: atom_id res chain seq x y z
N GLN A 1 -0.19 -12.05 34.35
CA GLN A 1 0.34 -13.38 34.71
C GLN A 1 0.63 -14.27 33.50
N SER A 2 -0.23 -14.37 32.52
CA SER A 2 -0.11 -15.27 31.35
C SER A 2 1.17 -15.06 30.54
N ILE A 3 1.58 -13.81 30.31
CA ILE A 3 2.80 -13.50 29.53
C ILE A 3 4.05 -13.99 30.27
N LYS A 4 4.17 -13.79 31.58
CA LYS A 4 5.30 -14.28 32.36
C LYS A 4 5.41 -15.82 32.35
N VAL A 5 4.28 -16.51 32.32
CA VAL A 5 4.25 -17.97 32.19
C VAL A 5 4.74 -18.39 30.81
N LEU A 6 4.36 -17.67 29.77
CA LEU A 6 4.83 -17.92 28.40
C LEU A 6 6.35 -17.67 28.29
N GLU A 7 6.84 -16.53 28.78
CA GLU A 7 8.28 -16.21 28.84
C GLU A 7 9.08 -17.30 29.55
N LYS A 8 8.59 -17.78 30.71
CA LYS A 8 9.21 -18.87 31.44
C LYS A 8 9.21 -20.19 30.67
N LYS A 9 8.12 -20.51 29.96
CA LYS A 9 7.99 -21.72 29.13
C LYS A 9 8.95 -21.69 27.94
N LEU A 10 9.13 -20.53 27.33
CA LEU A 10 10.00 -20.35 26.16
C LEU A 10 11.48 -20.11 26.55
N GLY A 11 11.75 -19.79 27.82
CA GLY A 11 13.09 -19.47 28.31
C GLY A 11 13.62 -18.12 27.78
N ILE A 12 12.75 -17.22 27.32
CA ILE A 12 13.11 -15.95 26.72
C ILE A 12 12.24 -14.83 27.28
N THR A 13 12.72 -13.58 27.19
CA THR A 13 11.98 -12.40 27.55
C THR A 13 11.33 -11.81 26.28
N LEU A 14 10.02 -11.59 26.30
CA LEU A 14 9.26 -11.04 25.18
C LEU A 14 9.05 -9.53 25.28
N PHE A 15 9.12 -8.98 26.49
CA PHE A 15 8.86 -7.57 26.76
C PHE A 15 9.95 -6.93 27.60
N ILE A 16 10.48 -5.81 27.13
CA ILE A 16 11.30 -4.88 27.92
C ILE A 16 10.34 -3.97 28.68
N ARG A 17 10.36 -4.04 30.01
CA ARG A 17 9.49 -3.25 30.88
C ARG A 17 10.29 -2.16 31.57
N SER A 18 9.96 -0.93 31.32
CA SER A 18 10.47 0.22 32.07
C SER A 18 9.31 0.93 32.78
N THR A 19 9.64 1.80 33.73
CA THR A 19 8.64 2.62 34.46
C THR A 19 7.82 3.53 33.55
N LYS A 20 8.32 3.85 32.34
CA LYS A 20 7.68 4.79 31.41
C LYS A 20 7.02 4.10 30.21
N ARG A 21 7.44 2.90 29.82
CA ARG A 21 6.91 2.20 28.62
C ARG A 21 7.22 0.70 28.66
N VAL A 22 6.39 -0.03 27.91
CA VAL A 22 6.61 -1.45 27.60
C VAL A 22 6.93 -1.56 26.10
N GLN A 23 7.99 -2.29 25.77
CA GLN A 23 8.42 -2.54 24.37
C GLN A 23 8.60 -4.04 24.17
N LEU A 24 8.45 -4.49 22.93
CA LEU A 24 8.79 -5.85 22.54
C LEU A 24 10.31 -6.01 22.45
N THR A 25 10.79 -7.22 22.76
CA THR A 25 12.12 -7.67 22.34
C THR A 25 12.08 -8.14 20.88
N PRO A 26 13.23 -8.37 20.21
CA PRO A 26 13.25 -8.98 18.87
C PRO A 26 12.52 -10.34 18.83
N GLU A 27 12.63 -11.13 19.90
CA GLU A 27 11.90 -12.39 20.06
C GLU A 27 10.41 -12.17 20.24
N GLY A 28 10.04 -11.10 20.99
CA GLY A 28 8.66 -10.67 21.16
C GLY A 28 8.03 -10.23 19.84
N GLU A 29 8.74 -9.47 19.01
CA GLU A 29 8.29 -9.08 17.67
C GLU A 29 8.13 -10.30 16.75
N THR A 30 9.08 -11.24 16.83
CA THR A 30 9.01 -12.49 16.08
C THR A 30 7.78 -13.30 16.46
N LEU A 31 7.50 -13.44 17.75
CA LEU A 31 6.30 -14.14 18.21
C LEU A 31 5.02 -13.41 17.81
N LEU A 32 4.98 -12.08 17.94
CA LEU A 32 3.82 -11.27 17.56
C LEU A 32 3.44 -11.47 16.09
N ARG A 33 4.41 -11.48 15.18
CA ARG A 33 4.17 -11.74 13.74
C ARG A 33 3.47 -13.07 13.44
N HIS A 34 3.57 -14.04 14.34
CA HIS A 34 2.86 -15.32 14.22
C HIS A 34 1.54 -15.35 14.99
N VAL A 35 1.51 -14.71 16.17
CA VAL A 35 0.33 -14.73 17.05
C VAL A 35 -0.79 -13.84 16.53
N GLU A 36 -0.47 -12.65 16.01
CA GLU A 36 -1.46 -11.72 15.50
C GLU A 36 -2.30 -12.31 14.35
N PRO A 37 -1.69 -12.90 13.29
CA PRO A 37 -2.45 -13.57 12.24
C PRO A 37 -3.29 -14.75 12.76
N ALA A 38 -2.76 -15.51 13.72
CA ALA A 38 -3.49 -16.64 14.30
C ALA A 38 -4.75 -16.19 15.06
N ILE A 39 -4.65 -15.13 15.86
CA ILE A 39 -5.80 -14.55 16.58
C ILE A 39 -6.81 -14.00 15.58
N ASN A 40 -6.36 -13.27 14.57
CA ASN A 40 -7.24 -12.74 13.52
C ASN A 40 -7.96 -13.85 12.77
N LEU A 41 -7.28 -14.96 12.47
CA LEU A 41 -7.89 -16.12 11.81
C LEU A 41 -8.96 -16.79 12.68
N ILE A 42 -8.73 -16.93 13.98
CA ILE A 42 -9.71 -17.46 14.93
C ILE A 42 -10.93 -16.54 14.99
N ALA A 43 -10.72 -15.24 15.17
CA ALA A 43 -11.83 -14.26 15.21
C ALA A 43 -12.65 -14.27 13.92
N ARG A 44 -12.02 -14.51 12.77
CA ARG A 44 -12.71 -14.68 11.48
C ARG A 44 -13.60 -15.94 11.47
N GLY A 45 -13.07 -17.05 11.95
CA GLY A 45 -13.84 -18.30 12.06
C GLY A 45 -15.07 -18.14 12.96
N GLU A 46 -14.91 -17.46 14.11
CA GLU A 46 -16.01 -17.15 15.01
C GLU A 46 -17.07 -16.26 14.34
N ALA A 47 -16.64 -15.19 13.64
CA ALA A 47 -17.53 -14.32 12.89
C ALA A 47 -18.31 -15.08 11.81
N GLN A 48 -17.66 -15.95 11.04
CA GLN A 48 -18.30 -16.78 10.02
C GLN A 48 -19.38 -17.71 10.60
N ILE A 49 -19.13 -18.29 11.78
CA ILE A 49 -20.11 -19.13 12.45
C ILE A 49 -21.32 -18.31 12.90
N MET A 50 -21.12 -17.12 13.44
CA MET A 50 -22.19 -16.22 13.85
C MET A 50 -23.00 -15.70 12.67
N GLU A 51 -22.35 -15.41 11.54
CA GLU A 51 -22.96 -14.91 10.31
C GLU A 51 -23.72 -16.01 9.55
N ALA A 52 -23.34 -17.28 9.67
CA ALA A 52 -24.03 -18.42 9.05
C ALA A 52 -25.49 -18.54 9.52
N GLY A 53 -25.86 -17.93 10.66
CA GLY A 53 -27.23 -17.82 11.13
C GLY A 53 -28.05 -16.67 10.52
N THR A 54 -27.41 -15.73 9.81
CA THR A 54 -28.07 -14.60 9.13
C THR A 54 -27.96 -14.77 7.62
N LEU A 55 -29.10 -15.01 6.97
CA LEU A 55 -29.19 -15.21 5.51
C LEU A 55 -28.53 -14.06 4.74
N GLY A 56 -27.34 -14.28 4.17
CA GLY A 56 -26.68 -13.41 3.22
C GLY A 56 -25.89 -12.24 3.82
N GLY A 57 -25.62 -12.25 5.12
CA GLY A 57 -24.71 -11.29 5.77
C GLY A 57 -23.26 -11.78 5.76
N GLY A 58 -22.32 -10.86 5.86
CA GLY A 58 -20.89 -11.14 5.96
C GLY A 58 -20.09 -9.86 5.89
N GLN A 59 -18.77 -9.95 6.17
CA GLN A 59 -17.85 -8.83 6.03
C GLN A 59 -16.79 -9.13 5.00
N LEU A 60 -16.60 -8.23 4.04
CA LEU A 60 -15.50 -8.25 3.07
C LEU A 60 -14.51 -7.13 3.43
N ARG A 61 -13.26 -7.51 3.76
CA ARG A 61 -12.21 -6.57 4.16
C ARG A 61 -11.15 -6.48 3.08
N ILE A 62 -10.95 -5.29 2.55
CA ILE A 62 -10.07 -5.01 1.41
C ILE A 62 -8.98 -4.03 1.84
N GLY A 63 -7.72 -4.33 1.51
CA GLY A 63 -6.62 -3.37 1.61
C GLY A 63 -6.26 -2.81 0.24
N ALA A 64 -6.19 -1.49 0.12
CA ALA A 64 -5.75 -0.85 -1.13
C ALA A 64 -5.28 0.59 -0.88
N SER A 65 -4.41 1.10 -1.76
CA SER A 65 -4.00 2.51 -1.70
C SER A 65 -5.14 3.45 -2.10
N ASP A 66 -5.04 4.72 -1.70
CA ASP A 66 -6.06 5.72 -2.01
C ASP A 66 -6.31 5.84 -3.51
N THR A 67 -5.25 5.91 -4.30
CA THR A 67 -5.32 5.95 -5.77
C THR A 67 -6.07 4.73 -6.35
N ILE A 68 -5.73 3.52 -5.88
CA ILE A 68 -6.42 2.30 -6.32
C ILE A 68 -7.89 2.32 -5.91
N CYS A 69 -8.19 2.75 -4.68
CA CYS A 69 -9.57 2.88 -4.22
C CYS A 69 -10.36 3.83 -5.11
N ARG A 70 -9.85 5.03 -5.34
CA ARG A 70 -10.54 6.11 -6.05
C ARG A 70 -10.74 5.80 -7.53
N TYR A 71 -9.68 5.39 -8.21
CA TYR A 71 -9.69 5.32 -9.67
C TYR A 71 -9.97 3.92 -10.22
N PHE A 72 -9.83 2.89 -9.39
CA PHE A 72 -10.04 1.52 -9.83
C PHE A 72 -11.17 0.80 -9.08
N LEU A 73 -11.18 0.78 -7.74
CA LEU A 73 -12.10 -0.06 -6.96
C LEU A 73 -13.55 0.44 -6.93
N VAL A 74 -13.81 1.73 -6.96
CA VAL A 74 -15.15 2.30 -6.79
C VAL A 74 -16.22 1.65 -7.70
N PRO A 75 -16.01 1.45 -9.01
CA PRO A 75 -17.01 0.80 -9.86
C PRO A 75 -17.32 -0.65 -9.45
N TYR A 76 -16.29 -1.39 -9.02
CA TYR A 76 -16.42 -2.79 -8.59
C TYR A 76 -17.13 -2.89 -7.25
N LEU A 77 -16.82 -2.02 -6.29
CA LEU A 77 -17.50 -1.94 -5.00
C LEU A 77 -18.99 -1.64 -5.17
N ASN A 78 -19.33 -0.69 -6.04
CA ASN A 78 -20.72 -0.39 -6.36
C ASN A 78 -21.47 -1.57 -6.97
N ARG A 79 -20.85 -2.27 -7.91
CA ARG A 79 -21.43 -3.47 -8.54
C ARG A 79 -21.60 -4.59 -7.51
N PHE A 80 -20.59 -4.84 -6.70
CA PHE A 80 -20.62 -5.86 -5.65
C PHE A 80 -21.71 -5.56 -4.62
N HIS A 81 -21.78 -4.34 -4.11
CA HIS A 81 -22.80 -3.94 -3.13
C HIS A 81 -24.23 -4.10 -3.67
N ARG A 82 -24.48 -3.80 -4.96
CA ARG A 82 -25.78 -4.03 -5.59
C ARG A 82 -26.14 -5.52 -5.66
N SER A 83 -25.16 -6.39 -5.89
CA SER A 83 -25.38 -7.84 -5.96
C SER A 83 -25.49 -8.50 -4.59
N PHE A 84 -24.81 -7.93 -3.57
CA PHE A 84 -24.73 -8.46 -2.21
C PHE A 84 -24.96 -7.34 -1.18
N PRO A 85 -26.20 -6.80 -1.08
CA PRO A 85 -26.47 -5.60 -0.25
C PRO A 85 -26.29 -5.84 1.24
N ASN A 86 -26.36 -7.08 1.69
CA ASN A 86 -26.21 -7.46 3.10
C ASN A 86 -24.74 -7.70 3.51
N VAL A 87 -23.79 -7.68 2.56
CA VAL A 87 -22.38 -7.83 2.86
C VAL A 87 -21.80 -6.47 3.27
N HIS A 88 -21.22 -6.41 4.46
CA HIS A 88 -20.52 -5.21 4.91
C HIS A 88 -19.13 -5.14 4.25
N ILE A 89 -18.87 -4.06 3.51
CA ILE A 89 -17.57 -3.84 2.87
C ILE A 89 -16.76 -2.88 3.72
N LYS A 90 -15.57 -3.32 4.15
CA LYS A 90 -14.59 -2.49 4.84
C LYS A 90 -13.34 -2.35 3.97
N VAL A 91 -13.04 -1.13 3.54
CA VAL A 91 -11.79 -0.82 2.82
C VAL A 91 -10.83 -0.12 3.78
N THR A 92 -9.62 -0.63 3.89
CA THR A 92 -8.53 -0.02 4.67
C THR A 92 -7.53 0.59 3.71
N ASN A 93 -7.41 1.93 3.76
CA ASN A 93 -6.46 2.66 2.94
C ASN A 93 -5.08 2.67 3.60
N GLN A 94 -4.11 2.16 2.87
CA GLN A 94 -2.70 2.16 3.23
C GLN A 94 -1.85 2.16 1.95
N THR A 95 -0.55 2.40 2.05
CA THR A 95 0.35 2.22 0.90
C THR A 95 0.31 0.78 0.40
N SER A 96 0.66 0.56 -0.86
CA SER A 96 0.69 -0.80 -1.44
C SER A 96 1.58 -1.77 -0.65
N THR A 97 2.67 -1.28 -0.06
CA THR A 97 3.56 -2.07 0.81
C THR A 97 2.90 -2.42 2.13
N GLN A 98 2.28 -1.44 2.81
CA GLN A 98 1.56 -1.66 4.07
C GLN A 98 0.32 -2.55 3.90
N CYS A 99 -0.31 -2.54 2.73
CA CYS A 99 -1.42 -3.47 2.44
C CYS A 99 -0.97 -4.93 2.48
N VAL A 100 0.28 -5.23 2.11
CA VAL A 100 0.83 -6.59 2.26
C VAL A 100 0.89 -7.00 3.74
N ASP A 101 1.35 -6.10 4.63
CA ASP A 101 1.38 -6.36 6.06
C ASP A 101 -0.04 -6.60 6.62
N LEU A 102 -1.04 -5.85 6.17
CA LEU A 102 -2.44 -6.07 6.54
C LEU A 102 -2.94 -7.44 6.11
N LEU A 103 -2.55 -7.91 4.92
CA LEU A 103 -2.92 -9.23 4.42
C LEU A 103 -2.22 -10.34 5.21
N GLU A 104 -0.92 -10.22 5.42
CA GLU A 104 -0.13 -11.21 6.15
C GLU A 104 -0.55 -11.32 7.63
N SER A 105 -0.94 -10.20 8.24
CA SER A 105 -1.49 -10.18 9.61
C SER A 105 -2.98 -10.62 9.69
N GLY A 106 -3.62 -10.94 8.56
CA GLY A 106 -5.02 -11.38 8.52
C GLY A 106 -6.03 -10.28 8.86
N GLN A 107 -5.63 -9.01 8.79
CA GLN A 107 -6.54 -7.88 9.03
C GLN A 107 -7.47 -7.60 7.84
N VAL A 108 -7.07 -8.02 6.62
CA VAL A 108 -7.88 -7.94 5.40
C VAL A 108 -7.98 -9.32 4.74
N ASP A 109 -8.98 -9.50 3.88
CA ASP A 109 -9.24 -10.77 3.17
C ASP A 109 -8.45 -10.85 1.87
N PHE A 110 -8.30 -9.74 1.20
CA PHE A 110 -7.42 -9.57 0.04
C PHE A 110 -6.95 -8.11 -0.07
N ILE A 111 -5.95 -7.90 -0.91
CA ILE A 111 -5.45 -6.58 -1.25
C ILE A 111 -5.51 -6.35 -2.76
N VAL A 112 -5.65 -5.09 -3.14
CA VAL A 112 -5.39 -4.65 -4.51
C VAL A 112 -4.17 -3.74 -4.46
N THR A 113 -3.13 -4.15 -5.17
CA THR A 113 -1.82 -3.49 -5.11
C THR A 113 -1.22 -3.35 -6.50
N ASN A 114 -0.26 -2.47 -6.65
CA ASN A 114 0.54 -2.37 -7.86
C ASN A 114 1.54 -3.51 -7.95
N TYR A 115 1.93 -3.83 -9.18
CA TYR A 115 3.00 -4.73 -9.49
C TYR A 115 3.99 -4.03 -10.46
N PRO A 116 5.32 -4.16 -10.27
CA PRO A 116 5.99 -4.92 -9.22
C PRO A 116 5.81 -4.33 -7.82
N ASN A 117 5.84 -5.19 -6.79
CA ASN A 117 5.84 -4.82 -5.38
C ASN A 117 6.81 -5.76 -4.65
N SER A 118 7.92 -5.22 -4.17
CA SER A 118 9.01 -5.96 -3.53
C SER A 118 8.61 -6.67 -2.22
N HIS A 119 7.52 -6.24 -1.60
CA HIS A 119 7.00 -6.81 -0.36
C HIS A 119 6.09 -8.04 -0.58
N LEU A 120 5.65 -8.30 -1.81
CA LEU A 120 4.83 -9.49 -2.10
C LEU A 120 5.66 -10.78 -1.94
N SER A 121 5.27 -11.59 -0.98
CA SER A 121 5.84 -12.90 -0.75
C SER A 121 5.41 -13.87 -1.87
N SER A 122 6.29 -14.78 -2.27
CA SER A 122 6.00 -15.85 -3.24
C SER A 122 4.90 -16.84 -2.77
N ARG A 123 4.50 -16.76 -1.50
CA ARG A 123 3.41 -17.56 -0.93
C ARG A 123 2.03 -17.00 -1.23
N LEU A 124 1.96 -15.71 -1.61
CA LEU A 124 0.70 -15.04 -1.90
C LEU A 124 0.24 -15.39 -3.32
N HIS A 125 -1.03 -15.77 -3.45
CA HIS A 125 -1.65 -15.95 -4.76
C HIS A 125 -1.93 -14.58 -5.38
N THR A 126 -1.33 -14.32 -6.54
CA THR A 126 -1.43 -13.02 -7.23
C THR A 126 -2.17 -13.21 -8.55
N ILE A 127 -3.18 -12.38 -8.79
CA ILE A 127 -3.97 -12.39 -10.03
C ILE A 127 -3.78 -11.01 -10.70
N PRO A 128 -3.17 -10.93 -11.89
CA PRO A 128 -3.11 -9.69 -12.64
C PRO A 128 -4.50 -9.35 -13.17
N ILE A 129 -5.00 -8.14 -12.88
CA ILE A 129 -6.37 -7.73 -13.24
C ILE A 129 -6.41 -6.55 -14.21
N HIS A 130 -5.37 -5.72 -14.21
CA HIS A 130 -5.29 -4.56 -15.10
C HIS A 130 -3.83 -4.16 -15.30
N SER A 131 -3.51 -3.61 -16.48
CA SER A 131 -2.23 -2.97 -16.76
C SER A 131 -2.44 -1.47 -16.97
N PHE A 132 -1.49 -0.66 -16.53
CA PHE A 132 -1.50 0.78 -16.67
C PHE A 132 -0.11 1.29 -17.01
N HIS A 133 -0.03 2.55 -17.45
CA HIS A 133 1.22 3.24 -17.68
C HIS A 133 1.28 4.45 -16.77
N ASP A 134 2.44 4.67 -16.22
CA ASP A 134 2.76 5.90 -15.53
C ASP A 134 3.23 6.94 -16.56
N ILE A 135 2.84 8.19 -16.40
CA ILE A 135 3.22 9.31 -17.26
C ILE A 135 3.72 10.48 -16.42
N PHE A 136 4.73 11.18 -16.90
CA PHE A 136 5.12 12.47 -16.33
C PHE A 136 4.14 13.54 -16.77
N ILE A 137 3.78 14.42 -15.87
CA ILE A 137 3.00 15.62 -16.16
C ILE A 137 3.80 16.87 -15.86
N ALA A 138 3.63 17.90 -16.66
CA ALA A 138 4.24 19.20 -16.47
C ALA A 138 3.25 20.28 -16.85
N ASN A 139 3.36 21.46 -16.27
CA ASN A 139 2.58 22.61 -16.66
C ASN A 139 3.16 23.21 -17.97
N GLY A 140 2.37 23.17 -19.06
CA GLY A 140 2.80 23.64 -20.39
C GLY A 140 3.08 25.15 -20.46
N GLU A 141 2.58 25.96 -19.52
CA GLU A 141 2.91 27.39 -19.44
C GLU A 141 4.36 27.61 -19.00
N TYR A 142 4.88 26.73 -18.14
CA TYR A 142 6.26 26.82 -17.64
C TYR A 142 7.26 25.99 -18.44
N TYR A 143 6.82 24.91 -19.07
CA TYR A 143 7.66 23.98 -19.85
C TYR A 143 7.12 23.72 -21.24
N PRO A 144 6.93 24.76 -22.07
CA PRO A 144 6.39 24.61 -23.42
C PRO A 144 7.30 23.74 -24.31
N GLU A 145 8.61 23.69 -24.03
CA GLU A 145 9.56 22.87 -24.76
C GLU A 145 9.37 21.37 -24.59
N LEU A 146 8.62 20.94 -23.56
CA LEU A 146 8.30 19.52 -23.33
C LEU A 146 7.03 19.07 -24.03
N GLU A 147 6.27 20.01 -24.59
CA GLU A 147 4.98 19.74 -25.19
C GLU A 147 5.09 18.97 -26.50
N ASN A 148 4.22 17.97 -26.70
CA ASN A 148 4.03 17.22 -27.94
C ASN A 148 5.30 16.55 -28.52
N ARG A 149 6.26 16.17 -27.68
CA ARG A 149 7.46 15.45 -28.11
C ARG A 149 7.87 14.35 -27.13
N PRO A 150 8.59 13.33 -27.59
CA PRO A 150 9.23 12.38 -26.71
C PRO A 150 10.30 13.06 -25.82
N VAL A 151 10.32 12.72 -24.54
CA VAL A 151 11.31 13.20 -23.57
C VAL A 151 12.11 12.00 -23.04
N HIS A 152 13.43 12.08 -23.08
CA HIS A 152 14.29 11.04 -22.55
C HIS A 152 14.46 11.18 -21.04
N LEU A 153 14.58 10.05 -20.32
CA LEU A 153 14.78 10.05 -18.86
C LEU A 153 15.95 10.92 -18.39
N LYS A 154 17.05 10.94 -19.16
CA LYS A 154 18.21 11.79 -18.85
C LYS A 154 17.88 13.28 -18.92
N GLU A 155 16.99 13.68 -19.81
CA GLU A 155 16.56 15.07 -19.97
C GLU A 155 15.72 15.52 -18.78
N LEU A 156 14.88 14.62 -18.25
CA LEU A 156 14.04 14.91 -17.06
C LEU A 156 14.87 15.34 -15.85
N LEU A 157 16.12 14.84 -15.71
CA LEU A 157 16.99 15.23 -14.60
C LEU A 157 17.42 16.71 -14.61
N GLN A 158 17.14 17.44 -15.67
CA GLN A 158 17.40 18.88 -15.77
C GLN A 158 16.28 19.73 -15.19
N TYR A 159 15.16 19.11 -14.83
CA TYR A 159 13.96 19.78 -14.32
C TYR A 159 13.72 19.43 -12.85
N PRO A 160 13.08 20.32 -12.10
CA PRO A 160 12.65 20.04 -10.74
C PRO A 160 11.53 18.98 -10.75
N ILE A 161 11.79 17.82 -10.16
CA ILE A 161 10.87 16.68 -10.16
C ILE A 161 10.18 16.54 -8.81
N LEU A 162 8.85 16.42 -8.84
CA LEU A 162 8.03 16.02 -7.71
C LEU A 162 7.77 14.51 -7.78
N MET A 163 7.87 13.82 -6.64
CA MET A 163 7.66 12.38 -6.58
C MET A 163 6.86 11.97 -5.34
N LEU A 164 6.28 10.77 -5.40
CA LEU A 164 5.83 10.09 -4.19
C LEU A 164 7.03 9.72 -3.32
N ASP A 165 6.79 9.62 -2.00
CA ASP A 165 7.82 9.19 -1.08
C ASP A 165 8.36 7.79 -1.44
N ARG A 166 9.58 7.48 -1.01
CA ARG A 166 10.28 6.23 -1.35
C ARG A 166 9.60 4.95 -0.85
N LYS A 167 8.56 5.08 -0.01
CA LYS A 167 7.78 3.94 0.46
C LYS A 167 6.67 3.53 -0.50
N SER A 168 6.45 4.29 -1.57
CA SER A 168 5.48 3.95 -2.58
C SER A 168 6.08 3.00 -3.63
N THR A 169 5.30 2.03 -4.07
CA THR A 169 5.71 1.11 -5.16
C THR A 169 5.97 1.83 -6.48
N THR A 170 5.30 2.95 -6.73
CA THR A 170 5.52 3.79 -7.91
C THR A 170 6.90 4.44 -7.86
N SER A 171 7.27 5.05 -6.72
CA SER A 171 8.59 5.65 -6.53
C SER A 171 9.71 4.60 -6.63
N GLU A 172 9.55 3.43 -5.98
CA GLU A 172 10.50 2.31 -6.11
C GLU A 172 10.70 1.88 -7.57
N PHE A 173 9.58 1.72 -8.30
CA PHE A 173 9.62 1.36 -9.71
C PHE A 173 10.34 2.40 -10.54
N LEU A 174 10.02 3.68 -10.37
CA LEU A 174 10.63 4.76 -11.13
C LEU A 174 12.13 4.88 -10.86
N HIS A 175 12.54 4.84 -9.59
CA HIS A 175 13.96 4.82 -9.24
C HIS A 175 14.67 3.63 -9.90
N SER A 176 14.05 2.44 -9.91
CA SER A 176 14.62 1.26 -10.58
C SER A 176 14.81 1.48 -12.08
N GLN A 177 13.88 2.16 -12.76
CA GLN A 177 14.00 2.47 -14.17
C GLN A 177 15.18 3.43 -14.44
N PHE A 178 15.33 4.49 -13.65
CA PHE A 178 16.48 5.41 -13.80
C PHE A 178 17.81 4.70 -13.53
N GLN A 179 17.90 3.87 -12.49
CA GLN A 179 19.09 3.10 -12.17
C GLN A 179 19.50 2.14 -13.30
N ARG A 180 18.55 1.56 -14.04
CA ARG A 180 18.87 0.71 -15.22
C ARG A 180 19.64 1.45 -16.31
N PHE A 181 19.48 2.77 -16.39
CA PHE A 181 20.21 3.66 -17.28
C PHE A 181 21.39 4.35 -16.61
N GLN A 182 21.79 3.91 -15.40
CA GLN A 182 22.86 4.53 -14.61
C GLN A 182 22.59 6.01 -14.31
N LEU A 183 21.32 6.38 -14.17
CA LEU A 183 20.87 7.71 -13.80
C LEU A 183 20.43 7.71 -12.33
N ASP A 184 20.79 8.79 -11.62
CA ASP A 184 20.33 9.01 -10.24
C ASP A 184 19.19 10.02 -10.25
N LEU A 185 18.02 9.59 -9.79
CA LEU A 185 16.82 10.40 -9.71
C LEU A 185 16.69 10.96 -8.30
N VAL A 186 16.91 12.27 -8.18
CA VAL A 186 16.77 12.99 -6.90
C VAL A 186 15.59 13.95 -7.03
N PRO A 187 14.46 13.67 -6.36
CA PRO A 187 13.31 14.56 -6.39
C PRO A 187 13.59 15.83 -5.58
N GLU A 188 13.01 16.95 -6.00
CA GLU A 188 13.04 18.20 -5.25
C GLU A 188 12.00 18.21 -4.12
N ILE A 189 10.84 17.59 -4.36
CA ILE A 189 9.78 17.45 -3.36
C ILE A 189 9.28 16.00 -3.36
N GLU A 190 9.15 15.41 -2.17
CA GLU A 190 8.55 14.10 -1.95
C GLU A 190 7.25 14.25 -1.16
N LEU A 191 6.18 13.58 -1.62
CA LEU A 191 4.84 13.65 -1.03
C LEU A 191 4.21 12.26 -0.90
N GLY A 192 3.26 12.13 0.01
CA GLY A 192 2.52 10.88 0.21
C GLY A 192 1.22 10.75 -0.61
N SER A 193 0.89 11.73 -1.47
CA SER A 193 -0.39 11.77 -2.20
C SER A 193 -0.21 12.13 -3.67
N ASN A 194 -0.74 11.31 -4.57
CA ASN A 194 -0.78 11.59 -6.01
C ASN A 194 -1.58 12.86 -6.35
N ASP A 195 -2.71 13.08 -5.67
CA ASP A 195 -3.55 14.25 -5.95
C ASP A 195 -2.79 15.54 -5.63
N LEU A 196 -2.05 15.58 -4.51
CA LEU A 196 -1.21 16.73 -4.17
C LEU A 196 -0.07 16.92 -5.17
N LEU A 197 0.51 15.84 -5.69
CA LEU A 197 1.53 15.93 -6.75
C LEU A 197 0.97 16.58 -8.02
N ILE A 198 -0.25 16.18 -8.43
CA ILE A 198 -0.93 16.76 -9.58
C ILE A 198 -1.21 18.24 -9.35
N ASP A 199 -1.78 18.59 -8.19
CA ASP A 199 -2.12 19.98 -7.86
C ASP A 199 -0.87 20.86 -7.83
N LEU A 200 0.23 20.36 -7.25
CA LEU A 200 1.49 21.09 -7.23
C LEU A 200 2.13 21.19 -8.61
N ALA A 201 2.11 20.13 -9.41
CA ALA A 201 2.67 20.17 -10.76
C ALA A 201 1.91 21.16 -11.66
N LEU A 202 0.60 21.31 -11.46
CA LEU A 202 -0.22 22.26 -12.20
C LEU A 202 -0.06 23.71 -11.71
N SER A 203 0.20 23.90 -10.41
CA SER A 203 0.28 25.22 -9.77
C SER A 203 1.69 25.76 -9.60
N LEU A 204 2.72 24.90 -9.67
CA LEU A 204 4.13 25.25 -9.44
C LEU A 204 4.97 24.98 -10.70
N ILE A 205 6.19 25.52 -10.68
CA ILE A 205 7.23 25.32 -11.71
C ILE A 205 7.90 23.95 -11.54
N HIS A 206 7.12 22.87 -11.47
CA HIS A 206 7.64 21.53 -11.22
C HIS A 206 7.04 20.49 -12.17
N ILE A 207 7.80 19.45 -12.44
CA ILE A 207 7.34 18.26 -13.19
C ILE A 207 7.05 17.17 -12.16
N SER A 208 5.81 16.67 -12.17
CA SER A 208 5.40 15.59 -11.28
C SER A 208 5.77 14.22 -11.85
N GLU A 209 6.04 13.28 -10.95
CA GLU A 209 6.15 11.87 -11.31
C GLU A 209 4.85 11.33 -11.90
N PRO A 210 4.91 10.11 -12.49
CA PRO A 210 3.82 9.52 -13.23
C PRO A 210 2.50 9.46 -12.46
N THR A 211 1.46 10.03 -13.04
CA THR A 211 0.08 9.89 -12.56
C THR A 211 -0.63 8.81 -13.36
N ARG A 212 -1.50 8.07 -12.73
CA ARG A 212 -2.21 6.93 -13.33
C ARG A 212 -3.44 7.40 -14.09
N HIS A 213 -3.53 7.01 -15.34
CA HIS A 213 -4.72 7.11 -16.15
C HIS A 213 -5.19 5.73 -16.62
#